data_c614552b1b326d33fed04e4f1a1171ff
#
_entry.id   c614552b1b326d33fed04e4f1a1171ff
#
_cell.length_a   1.000
_cell.length_b   1.000
_cell.length_c   1.000
_cell.angle_alpha   90.00
_cell.angle_beta   90.00
_cell.angle_gamma   90.00
#
_symmetry.space_group_name_H-M   'P 1'
#
loop_
_entity.id
_entity.type
_entity.pdbx_description
1 polymer ?
#
loop_
_entity_poly.entity_id
_entity_poly.type
_entity_poly.pdbx_seq_one_letter_code
_entity_poly.pdbx_strand_id
1 'polypeptide(L)'
;MQRVATLLALLGCLISCGDNNSAEPAIPVMSGSLAGAPAETIWRSQCVACHGSSGEGNRALGAPALTQLSAEYISRQLTHFVSGVRGAHPDDAAGKRMALSVAHLTADDIAVLARYLTTELPGTRPTVTLKGNATRGQDYYSNLCSACHGGDAKGNDLLGAPALAGVSDWYLLSSYQGFLDGLRGQHPDDNYGAQMARLAPALPDSNDVNDVIAYIATLPPRRP
;
A
#
# COMPACT_ATOMS: atom_id res chain seq x y z
N MET A 1 -50.02 -16.27 -71.83
CA MET A 1 -49.34 -15.39 -70.87
C MET A 1 -49.64 -15.94 -69.50
N GLN A 2 -48.77 -16.81 -68.99
CA GLN A 2 -48.94 -17.52 -67.73
C GLN A 2 -48.04 -16.90 -66.68
N ARG A 3 -48.64 -16.38 -65.62
CA ARG A 3 -47.88 -15.85 -64.46
C ARG A 3 -47.61 -17.01 -63.50
N VAL A 4 -46.34 -17.31 -63.32
CA VAL A 4 -45.88 -18.27 -62.31
C VAL A 4 -45.67 -17.48 -61.03
N ALA A 5 -46.41 -17.86 -59.98
CA ALA A 5 -46.24 -17.34 -58.64
C ALA A 5 -45.25 -18.21 -57.87
N THR A 6 -44.13 -17.65 -57.49
CA THR A 6 -43.09 -18.31 -56.70
C THR A 6 -43.38 -18.07 -55.22
N LEU A 7 -43.70 -19.13 -54.50
CA LEU A 7 -43.85 -19.14 -53.05
C LEU A 7 -42.46 -19.18 -52.40
N LEU A 8 -42.07 -18.10 -51.68
CA LEU A 8 -40.89 -18.12 -50.80
C LEU A 8 -41.30 -18.64 -49.40
N ALA A 9 -40.78 -19.80 -49.07
CA ALA A 9 -40.88 -20.34 -47.71
C ALA A 9 -39.83 -19.70 -46.83
N LEU A 10 -40.23 -18.86 -45.87
CA LEU A 10 -39.36 -18.32 -44.82
C LEU A 10 -39.17 -19.38 -43.74
N LEU A 11 -37.97 -19.97 -43.71
CA LEU A 11 -37.51 -20.85 -42.63
C LEU A 11 -37.09 -19.99 -41.44
N GLY A 12 -37.90 -19.85 -40.43
CA GLY A 12 -37.56 -19.16 -39.16
C GLY A 12 -36.58 -19.97 -38.34
N CYS A 13 -35.33 -19.50 -38.30
CA CYS A 13 -34.33 -20.05 -37.40
C CYS A 13 -34.57 -19.47 -35.98
N LEU A 14 -35.18 -20.27 -35.09
CA LEU A 14 -35.26 -19.97 -33.67
C LEU A 14 -33.88 -20.18 -33.07
N ILE A 15 -33.11 -19.08 -32.90
CA ILE A 15 -31.87 -19.06 -32.10
C ILE A 15 -32.31 -19.08 -30.64
N SER A 16 -32.24 -20.23 -30.01
CA SER A 16 -32.35 -20.39 -28.57
C SER A 16 -31.12 -19.74 -27.94
N CYS A 17 -31.27 -18.59 -27.30
CA CYS A 17 -30.28 -18.05 -26.39
C CYS A 17 -30.20 -18.99 -25.20
N GLY A 18 -29.17 -19.84 -25.18
CA GLY A 18 -28.80 -20.59 -23.99
C GLY A 18 -28.24 -19.62 -22.96
N ASP A 19 -28.93 -19.54 -21.82
CA ASP A 19 -28.43 -18.85 -20.65
C ASP A 19 -27.17 -19.58 -20.16
N ASN A 20 -26.02 -19.13 -20.59
CA ASN A 20 -24.72 -19.49 -19.98
C ASN A 20 -24.60 -18.80 -18.64
N ASN A 21 -25.38 -19.30 -17.68
CA ASN A 21 -25.16 -19.00 -16.26
C ASN A 21 -23.94 -19.79 -15.77
N SER A 22 -22.76 -19.41 -16.29
CA SER A 22 -21.48 -19.80 -15.70
C SER A 22 -21.40 -19.09 -14.37
N ALA A 23 -21.87 -19.75 -13.32
CA ALA A 23 -21.63 -19.29 -11.96
C ALA A 23 -20.12 -19.16 -11.79
N GLU A 24 -19.64 -17.92 -11.76
CA GLU A 24 -18.28 -17.59 -11.33
C GLU A 24 -18.09 -18.23 -9.96
N PRO A 25 -17.00 -19.01 -9.73
CA PRO A 25 -16.81 -19.65 -8.44
C PRO A 25 -16.76 -18.54 -7.39
N ALA A 26 -17.79 -18.48 -6.56
CA ALA A 26 -17.85 -17.58 -5.43
C ALA A 26 -16.60 -17.85 -4.58
N ILE A 27 -15.68 -16.89 -4.55
CA ILE A 27 -14.57 -16.91 -3.60
C ILE A 27 -15.24 -16.98 -2.23
N PRO A 28 -14.99 -18.03 -1.43
CA PRO A 28 -15.59 -18.12 -0.11
C PRO A 28 -15.10 -16.91 0.69
N VAL A 29 -15.97 -15.93 0.90
CA VAL A 29 -15.77 -14.89 1.88
C VAL A 29 -15.80 -15.61 3.21
N MET A 30 -14.63 -15.84 3.78
CA MET A 30 -14.46 -16.40 5.11
C MET A 30 -15.00 -15.37 6.11
N SER A 31 -16.32 -15.35 6.31
CA SER A 31 -17.00 -14.51 7.31
C SER A 31 -16.87 -15.09 8.74
N GLY A 32 -15.71 -15.68 9.05
CA GLY A 32 -15.35 -16.05 10.41
C GLY A 32 -14.53 -14.93 11.03
N SER A 33 -14.90 -14.50 12.22
CA SER A 33 -14.02 -13.62 13.02
C SER A 33 -12.66 -14.30 13.19
N LEU A 34 -11.60 -13.67 12.71
CA LEU A 34 -10.21 -14.12 12.92
C LEU A 34 -9.65 -13.63 14.26
N ALA A 35 -10.48 -12.99 15.09
CA ALA A 35 -10.06 -12.48 16.39
C ALA A 35 -9.37 -13.58 17.22
N GLY A 36 -8.11 -13.34 17.60
CA GLY A 36 -7.28 -14.29 18.30
C GLY A 36 -6.68 -15.42 17.46
N ALA A 37 -6.81 -15.37 16.14
CA ALA A 37 -6.12 -16.32 15.25
C ALA A 37 -4.58 -16.06 15.28
N PRO A 38 -3.74 -17.11 15.01
CA PRO A 38 -2.31 -16.90 14.83
C PRO A 38 -2.01 -15.86 13.75
N ALA A 39 -1.01 -15.00 13.98
CA ALA A 39 -0.63 -13.94 13.05
C ALA A 39 -0.39 -14.43 11.61
N GLU A 40 0.22 -15.60 11.45
CA GLU A 40 0.42 -16.22 10.13
C GLU A 40 -0.91 -16.51 9.42
N THR A 41 -1.92 -16.98 10.16
CA THR A 41 -3.25 -17.25 9.60
C THR A 41 -3.91 -15.96 9.10
N ILE A 42 -3.86 -14.90 9.92
CA ILE A 42 -4.36 -13.57 9.53
C ILE A 42 -3.61 -13.06 8.29
N TRP A 43 -2.28 -13.14 8.30
CA TRP A 43 -1.43 -12.72 7.19
C TRP A 43 -1.79 -13.43 5.89
N ARG A 44 -1.83 -14.77 5.92
CA ARG A 44 -2.10 -15.60 4.73
C ARG A 44 -3.48 -15.38 4.14
N SER A 45 -4.48 -15.19 5.00
CA SER A 45 -5.88 -15.06 4.55
C SER A 45 -6.27 -13.65 4.14
N GLN A 46 -5.64 -12.61 4.69
CA GLN A 46 -6.10 -11.22 4.52
C GLN A 46 -5.11 -10.33 3.77
N CYS A 47 -3.81 -10.60 3.86
CA CYS A 47 -2.79 -9.63 3.45
C CYS A 47 -2.02 -10.06 2.21
N VAL A 48 -1.72 -11.37 2.08
CA VAL A 48 -0.87 -11.95 1.02
C VAL A 48 -1.34 -11.60 -0.38
N ALA A 49 -2.65 -11.60 -0.64
CA ALA A 49 -3.20 -11.32 -1.96
C ALA A 49 -2.74 -9.96 -2.54
N CYS A 50 -2.51 -8.97 -1.67
CA CYS A 50 -2.05 -7.65 -2.08
C CYS A 50 -0.56 -7.42 -1.78
N HIS A 51 -0.08 -7.85 -0.60
CA HIS A 51 1.27 -7.54 -0.13
C HIS A 51 2.33 -8.61 -0.46
N GLY A 52 1.94 -9.73 -1.10
CA GLY A 52 2.83 -10.85 -1.42
C GLY A 52 3.12 -11.77 -0.24
N SER A 53 3.56 -12.99 -0.50
CA SER A 53 3.76 -14.02 0.54
C SER A 53 4.89 -13.69 1.52
N SER A 54 5.90 -12.96 1.07
CA SER A 54 7.03 -12.49 1.86
C SER A 54 6.93 -11.02 2.28
N GLY A 55 5.77 -10.38 2.06
CA GLY A 55 5.59 -8.96 2.34
C GLY A 55 6.35 -8.04 1.39
N GLU A 56 6.68 -8.53 0.18
CA GLU A 56 7.45 -7.83 -0.86
C GLU A 56 6.66 -6.71 -1.55
N GLY A 57 5.34 -6.72 -1.42
CA GLY A 57 4.44 -5.74 -2.01
C GLY A 57 4.08 -6.05 -3.46
N ASN A 58 3.14 -5.26 -4.00
CA ASN A 58 2.70 -5.32 -5.40
C ASN A 58 2.38 -3.91 -5.89
N ARG A 59 3.25 -3.35 -6.74
CA ARG A 59 3.08 -1.99 -7.27
C ARG A 59 1.79 -1.84 -8.08
N ALA A 60 1.41 -2.84 -8.87
CA ALA A 60 0.21 -2.77 -9.69
C ALA A 60 -1.08 -2.65 -8.86
N LEU A 61 -1.07 -3.19 -7.65
CA LEU A 61 -2.16 -3.06 -6.68
C LEU A 61 -2.00 -1.86 -5.74
N GLY A 62 -0.89 -1.12 -5.83
CA GLY A 62 -0.57 -0.04 -4.90
C GLY A 62 -0.27 -0.54 -3.48
N ALA A 63 0.10 -1.80 -3.32
CA ALA A 63 0.42 -2.42 -2.04
C ALA A 63 1.94 -2.40 -1.80
N PRO A 64 2.44 -1.65 -0.79
CA PRO A 64 3.87 -1.53 -0.55
C PRO A 64 4.49 -2.78 0.09
N ALA A 65 5.82 -2.90 -0.04
CA ALA A 65 6.59 -3.81 0.79
C ALA A 65 6.52 -3.38 2.26
N LEU A 66 6.42 -4.35 3.18
CA LEU A 66 6.17 -4.08 4.59
C LEU A 66 7.35 -4.43 5.51
N THR A 67 8.23 -5.35 5.10
CA THR A 67 9.22 -5.99 5.97
C THR A 67 10.38 -5.08 6.39
N GLN A 68 10.50 -3.89 5.83
CA GLN A 68 11.51 -2.89 6.23
C GLN A 68 10.99 -1.87 7.25
N LEU A 69 9.69 -1.89 7.54
CA LEU A 69 9.05 -1.01 8.52
C LEU A 69 9.21 -1.58 9.93
N SER A 70 9.13 -0.73 10.96
CA SER A 70 9.11 -1.20 12.36
C SER A 70 7.74 -1.72 12.78
N ALA A 71 7.73 -2.59 13.79
CA ALA A 71 6.48 -3.08 14.37
C ALA A 71 5.61 -1.93 14.91
N GLU A 72 6.24 -0.94 15.55
CA GLU A 72 5.60 0.26 16.08
C GLU A 72 4.92 1.07 14.97
N TYR A 73 5.62 1.27 13.84
CA TYR A 73 5.05 1.99 12.70
C TYR A 73 3.91 1.20 12.04
N ILE A 74 4.08 -0.10 11.82
CA ILE A 74 3.05 -0.97 11.25
C ILE A 74 1.80 -0.97 12.14
N SER A 75 1.98 -1.17 13.46
CA SER A 75 0.88 -1.18 14.42
C SER A 75 0.13 0.15 14.39
N ARG A 76 0.83 1.28 14.46
CA ARG A 76 0.21 2.60 14.38
C ARG A 76 -0.54 2.81 13.07
N GLN A 77 0.02 2.43 11.91
CA GLN A 77 -0.66 2.61 10.63
C GLN A 77 -1.90 1.72 10.50
N LEU A 78 -1.87 0.48 10.97
CA LEU A 78 -3.05 -0.39 11.00
C LEU A 78 -4.13 0.20 11.91
N THR A 79 -3.76 0.67 13.10
CA THR A 79 -4.68 1.37 14.01
C THR A 79 -5.30 2.60 13.35
N HIS A 80 -4.50 3.41 12.65
CA HIS A 80 -5.00 4.58 11.93
C HIS A 80 -5.98 4.22 10.81
N PHE A 81 -5.77 3.12 10.09
CA PHE A 81 -6.73 2.65 9.09
C PHE A 81 -8.02 2.15 9.72
N VAL A 82 -7.95 1.40 10.83
CA VAL A 82 -9.14 0.89 11.54
C VAL A 82 -9.95 2.04 12.15
N SER A 83 -9.29 3.06 12.69
CA SER A 83 -9.95 4.21 13.34
C SER A 83 -10.36 5.33 12.39
N GLY A 84 -10.05 5.23 11.09
CA GLY A 84 -10.38 6.26 10.10
C GLY A 84 -9.43 7.48 10.12
N VAL A 85 -8.37 7.46 10.92
CA VAL A 85 -7.31 8.49 10.91
C VAL A 85 -6.58 8.52 9.57
N ARG A 86 -6.47 7.35 8.91
CA ARG A 86 -5.89 7.19 7.57
C ARG A 86 -6.84 6.45 6.64
N GLY A 87 -6.87 6.85 5.36
CA GLY A 87 -7.71 6.22 4.34
C GLY A 87 -9.15 6.75 4.31
N ALA A 88 -9.49 7.80 5.08
CA ALA A 88 -10.81 8.42 5.06
C ALA A 88 -10.96 9.50 3.97
N HIS A 89 -9.84 10.05 3.44
CA HIS A 89 -9.92 11.09 2.44
C HIS A 89 -10.60 10.58 1.14
N PRO A 90 -11.51 11.34 0.53
CA PRO A 90 -12.26 10.90 -0.66
C PRO A 90 -11.36 10.52 -1.86
N ASP A 91 -10.22 11.16 -2.00
CA ASP A 91 -9.30 10.95 -3.12
C ASP A 91 -8.18 9.95 -2.81
N ASP A 92 -8.07 9.44 -1.56
CA ASP A 92 -7.11 8.39 -1.19
C ASP A 92 -7.67 7.00 -1.51
N ALA A 93 -7.71 6.64 -2.79
CA ALA A 93 -8.23 5.34 -3.22
C ALA A 93 -7.43 4.15 -2.64
N ALA A 94 -6.10 4.29 -2.50
CA ALA A 94 -5.25 3.25 -1.94
C ALA A 94 -5.46 3.10 -0.43
N GLY A 95 -5.51 4.22 0.29
CA GLY A 95 -5.81 4.23 1.73
C GLY A 95 -7.21 3.69 2.05
N LYS A 96 -8.22 4.03 1.24
CA LYS A 96 -9.57 3.47 1.39
C LYS A 96 -9.60 1.96 1.24
N ARG A 97 -8.92 1.41 0.20
CA ARG A 97 -8.84 -0.06 0.05
C ARG A 97 -8.19 -0.70 1.27
N MET A 98 -7.10 -0.12 1.76
CA MET A 98 -6.41 -0.64 2.95
C MET A 98 -7.30 -0.55 4.19
N ALA A 99 -7.98 0.57 4.42
CA ALA A 99 -8.89 0.75 5.55
C ALA A 99 -10.03 -0.29 5.54
N LEU A 100 -10.64 -0.53 4.38
CA LEU A 100 -11.67 -1.57 4.23
C LEU A 100 -11.12 -2.97 4.48
N SER A 101 -9.90 -3.26 4.04
CA SER A 101 -9.28 -4.57 4.21
C SER A 101 -8.98 -4.90 5.67
N VAL A 102 -8.73 -3.90 6.51
CA VAL A 102 -8.32 -4.10 7.91
C VAL A 102 -9.37 -3.69 8.95
N ALA A 103 -10.55 -3.23 8.50
CA ALA A 103 -11.61 -2.69 9.38
C ALA A 103 -12.07 -3.65 10.49
N HIS A 104 -11.86 -4.95 10.32
CA HIS A 104 -12.26 -5.99 11.28
C HIS A 104 -11.16 -6.37 12.28
N LEU A 105 -9.92 -5.86 12.13
CA LEU A 105 -8.81 -6.21 13.01
C LEU A 105 -8.99 -5.61 14.40
N THR A 106 -8.75 -6.43 15.41
CA THR A 106 -8.68 -5.98 16.80
C THR A 106 -7.29 -5.42 17.13
N ALA A 107 -7.15 -4.77 18.28
CA ALA A 107 -5.85 -4.28 18.74
C ALA A 107 -4.84 -5.43 18.94
N ASP A 108 -5.30 -6.58 19.41
CA ASP A 108 -4.46 -7.77 19.60
C ASP A 108 -4.01 -8.35 18.25
N ASP A 109 -4.91 -8.42 17.26
CA ASP A 109 -4.56 -8.85 15.90
C ASP A 109 -3.50 -7.93 15.27
N ILE A 110 -3.65 -6.62 15.45
CA ILE A 110 -2.68 -5.62 14.98
C ILE A 110 -1.31 -5.84 15.63
N ALA A 111 -1.28 -6.05 16.94
CA ALA A 111 -0.03 -6.24 17.69
C ALA A 111 0.72 -7.50 17.24
N VAL A 112 0.01 -8.63 17.09
CA VAL A 112 0.63 -9.90 16.67
C VAL A 112 1.05 -9.85 15.19
N LEU A 113 0.27 -9.20 14.31
CA LEU A 113 0.62 -9.00 12.90
C LEU A 113 1.85 -8.13 12.74
N ALA A 114 1.92 -6.98 13.43
CA ALA A 114 3.06 -6.08 13.35
C ALA A 114 4.37 -6.79 13.74
N ARG A 115 4.33 -7.59 14.79
CA ARG A 115 5.47 -8.41 15.19
C ARG A 115 5.81 -9.47 14.14
N TYR A 116 4.82 -10.24 13.68
CA TYR A 116 5.02 -11.29 12.68
C TYR A 116 5.70 -10.76 11.42
N LEU A 117 5.25 -9.64 10.88
CA LEU A 117 5.80 -8.99 9.70
C LEU A 117 7.27 -8.59 9.86
N THR A 118 7.69 -8.30 11.09
CA THR A 118 9.03 -7.79 11.38
C THR A 118 10.00 -8.85 11.89
N THR A 119 9.52 -10.01 12.35
CA THR A 119 10.37 -11.07 12.91
C THR A 119 10.35 -12.35 12.08
N GLU A 120 9.20 -12.73 11.53
CA GLU A 120 9.02 -14.03 10.88
C GLU A 120 9.15 -13.97 9.34
N LEU A 121 8.73 -12.85 8.72
CA LEU A 121 8.90 -12.72 7.27
C LEU A 121 10.34 -12.31 6.94
N PRO A 122 10.91 -12.82 5.81
CA PRO A 122 12.23 -12.40 5.36
C PRO A 122 12.26 -10.92 5.01
N GLY A 123 13.41 -10.28 5.20
CA GLY A 123 13.62 -8.91 4.70
C GLY A 123 13.55 -8.91 3.18
N THR A 124 12.79 -7.98 2.62
CA THR A 124 12.68 -7.81 1.17
C THR A 124 13.34 -6.50 0.74
N ARG A 125 13.98 -6.51 -0.43
CA ARG A 125 14.54 -5.31 -1.05
C ARG A 125 13.79 -5.05 -2.35
N PRO A 126 12.90 -4.05 -2.40
CA PRO A 126 12.19 -3.71 -3.62
C PRO A 126 13.15 -3.25 -4.73
N THR A 127 12.76 -3.49 -5.98
CA THR A 127 13.49 -2.97 -7.14
C THR A 127 13.34 -1.45 -7.20
N VAL A 128 14.46 -0.75 -7.38
CA VAL A 128 14.48 0.70 -7.59
C VAL A 128 14.09 1.00 -9.04
N THR A 129 13.10 1.84 -9.22
CA THR A 129 12.56 2.20 -10.53
C THR A 129 12.62 3.69 -10.83
N LEU A 130 12.64 4.54 -9.80
CA LEU A 130 12.73 5.98 -9.93
C LEU A 130 14.16 6.39 -10.25
N LYS A 131 14.29 7.42 -11.08
CA LYS A 131 15.58 8.03 -11.41
C LYS A 131 15.71 9.35 -10.68
N GLY A 132 16.90 9.64 -10.16
CA GLY A 132 17.22 10.88 -9.48
C GLY A 132 18.73 11.01 -9.31
N ASN A 133 19.17 12.19 -8.90
CA ASN A 133 20.58 12.50 -8.57
C ASN A 133 20.82 12.22 -7.08
N ALA A 134 21.38 11.04 -6.77
CA ALA A 134 21.62 10.62 -5.38
C ALA A 134 22.57 11.57 -4.62
N THR A 135 23.54 12.22 -5.30
CA THR A 135 24.44 13.19 -4.65
C THR A 135 23.68 14.43 -4.17
N ARG A 136 22.83 15.01 -5.03
CA ARG A 136 21.97 16.12 -4.64
C ARG A 136 20.94 15.70 -3.59
N GLY A 137 20.40 14.48 -3.73
CA GLY A 137 19.48 13.88 -2.76
C GLY A 137 20.09 13.70 -1.38
N GLN A 138 21.39 13.39 -1.30
CA GLN A 138 22.12 13.31 -0.03
C GLN A 138 22.14 14.65 0.71
N ASP A 139 22.35 15.74 -0.01
CA ASP A 139 22.36 17.07 0.59
C ASP A 139 20.99 17.42 1.18
N TYR A 140 19.91 17.22 0.42
CA TYR A 140 18.55 17.42 0.93
C TYR A 140 18.22 16.50 2.09
N TYR A 141 18.54 15.21 1.96
CA TYR A 141 18.25 14.23 3.00
C TYR A 141 18.94 14.61 4.32
N SER A 142 20.22 14.95 4.26
CA SER A 142 21.02 15.26 5.43
C SER A 142 20.52 16.51 6.17
N ASN A 143 20.00 17.50 5.43
CA ASN A 143 19.56 18.76 6.00
C ASN A 143 18.09 18.76 6.45
N LEU A 144 17.22 17.97 5.81
CA LEU A 144 15.77 18.04 6.03
C LEU A 144 15.19 16.76 6.67
N CYS A 145 15.74 15.58 6.36
CA CYS A 145 15.09 14.31 6.67
C CYS A 145 15.78 13.54 7.80
N SER A 146 17.12 13.61 7.86
CA SER A 146 17.95 12.77 8.70
C SER A 146 17.70 12.96 10.20
N ALA A 147 17.30 14.15 10.64
CA ALA A 147 17.02 14.46 12.04
C ALA A 147 15.90 13.58 12.63
N CYS A 148 14.92 13.20 11.81
CA CYS A 148 13.83 12.34 12.23
C CYS A 148 14.01 10.90 11.75
N HIS A 149 14.40 10.71 10.48
CA HIS A 149 14.46 9.37 9.87
C HIS A 149 15.81 8.65 10.07
N GLY A 150 16.78 9.29 10.77
CA GLY A 150 18.13 8.78 10.98
C GLY A 150 19.05 9.04 9.78
N GLY A 151 20.36 9.17 10.03
CA GLY A 151 21.36 9.38 8.97
C GLY A 151 21.47 8.18 8.01
N ASP A 152 21.07 6.99 8.44
CA ASP A 152 21.02 5.75 7.67
C ASP A 152 19.61 5.40 7.16
N ALA A 153 18.67 6.29 7.34
CA ALA A 153 17.25 6.16 6.95
C ALA A 153 16.54 4.92 7.54
N LYS A 154 17.00 4.39 8.67
CA LYS A 154 16.36 3.24 9.36
C LYS A 154 15.23 3.63 10.29
N GLY A 155 14.90 4.92 10.35
CA GLY A 155 13.82 5.45 11.16
C GLY A 155 14.22 5.70 12.62
N ASN A 156 13.28 6.26 13.36
CA ASN A 156 13.39 6.50 14.80
C ASN A 156 12.01 6.33 15.43
N ASP A 157 11.78 5.20 16.08
CA ASP A 157 10.49 4.86 16.66
C ASP A 157 10.09 5.82 17.81
N LEU A 158 11.06 6.40 18.54
CA LEU A 158 10.79 7.40 19.58
C LEU A 158 10.22 8.70 18.99
N LEU A 159 10.62 9.06 17.78
CA LEU A 159 10.09 10.21 17.05
C LEU A 159 8.91 9.84 16.15
N GLY A 160 8.48 8.58 16.14
CA GLY A 160 7.44 8.07 15.27
C GLY A 160 7.81 8.11 13.77
N ALA A 161 9.08 8.33 13.46
CA ALA A 161 9.57 8.43 12.09
C ALA A 161 9.89 7.02 11.53
N PRO A 162 9.24 6.59 10.42
CA PRO A 162 9.48 5.26 9.88
C PRO A 162 10.85 5.13 9.21
N ALA A 163 11.31 3.88 9.05
CA ALA A 163 12.39 3.57 8.13
C ALA A 163 11.99 3.94 6.70
N LEU A 164 12.94 4.47 5.94
CA LEU A 164 12.82 4.79 4.52
C LEU A 164 13.73 3.89 3.68
N ALA A 165 14.89 3.49 4.22
CA ALA A 165 15.81 2.58 3.57
C ALA A 165 15.18 1.20 3.36
N GLY A 166 15.25 0.70 2.12
CA GLY A 166 14.66 -0.59 1.73
C GLY A 166 13.14 -0.56 1.51
N VAL A 167 12.50 0.60 1.66
CA VAL A 167 11.10 0.80 1.29
C VAL A 167 10.99 1.04 -0.22
N SER A 168 9.92 0.58 -0.85
CA SER A 168 9.69 0.77 -2.29
C SER A 168 9.74 2.25 -2.68
N ASP A 169 10.55 2.60 -3.67
CA ASP A 169 10.76 3.97 -4.14
C ASP A 169 9.47 4.67 -4.56
N TRP A 170 8.63 3.97 -5.36
CA TRP A 170 7.33 4.45 -5.79
C TRP A 170 6.38 4.72 -4.60
N TYR A 171 6.50 3.94 -3.52
CA TYR A 171 5.68 4.14 -2.32
C TYR A 171 6.18 5.31 -1.49
N LEU A 172 7.49 5.51 -1.41
CA LEU A 172 8.06 6.72 -0.81
C LEU A 172 7.55 7.97 -1.52
N LEU A 173 7.59 7.97 -2.87
CA LEU A 173 7.08 9.08 -3.68
C LEU A 173 5.59 9.31 -3.46
N SER A 174 4.76 8.26 -3.58
CA SER A 174 3.31 8.40 -3.40
C SER A 174 2.92 8.80 -1.98
N SER A 175 3.66 8.33 -0.98
CA SER A 175 3.44 8.73 0.41
C SER A 175 3.80 10.19 0.65
N TYR A 176 4.92 10.65 0.08
CA TYR A 176 5.32 12.05 0.15
C TYR A 176 4.29 12.95 -0.53
N GLN A 177 3.87 12.58 -1.74
CA GLN A 177 2.83 13.30 -2.46
C GLN A 177 1.52 13.35 -1.67
N GLY A 178 1.13 12.24 -1.02
CA GLY A 178 -0.05 12.19 -0.17
C GLY A 178 0.00 13.18 1.01
N PHE A 179 1.17 13.51 1.53
CA PHE A 179 1.31 14.57 2.54
C PHE A 179 1.20 15.97 1.92
N LEU A 180 1.75 16.18 0.71
CA LEU A 180 1.61 17.46 -0.02
C LEU A 180 0.16 17.75 -0.41
N ASP A 181 -0.55 16.73 -0.88
CA ASP A 181 -1.93 16.84 -1.37
C ASP A 181 -2.97 16.82 -0.24
N GLY A 182 -2.53 16.71 1.02
CA GLY A 182 -3.43 16.66 2.17
C GLY A 182 -4.20 15.34 2.32
N LEU A 183 -3.83 14.29 1.60
CA LEU A 183 -4.43 12.93 1.75
C LEU A 183 -4.00 12.26 3.05
N ARG A 184 -2.87 12.70 3.63
CA ARG A 184 -2.26 12.19 4.85
C ARG A 184 -1.86 13.32 5.77
N GLY A 185 -1.88 13.06 7.09
CA GLY A 185 -1.41 14.01 8.11
C GLY A 185 -2.35 15.17 8.38
N GLN A 186 -3.61 15.12 7.93
CA GLN A 186 -4.62 16.15 8.17
C GLN A 186 -5.58 15.81 9.32
N HIS A 187 -5.65 14.54 9.71
CA HIS A 187 -6.51 14.15 10.83
C HIS A 187 -5.90 14.65 12.15
N PRO A 188 -6.72 15.21 13.08
CA PRO A 188 -6.22 15.77 14.35
C PRO A 188 -5.47 14.75 15.22
N ASP A 189 -5.79 13.46 15.10
CA ASP A 189 -5.13 12.40 15.85
C ASP A 189 -3.87 11.86 15.16
N ASP A 190 -3.53 12.30 13.94
CA ASP A 190 -2.30 11.92 13.25
C ASP A 190 -1.13 12.87 13.55
N ASN A 191 -0.71 12.89 14.81
CA ASN A 191 0.34 13.81 15.27
C ASN A 191 1.66 13.68 14.47
N TYR A 192 2.04 12.46 14.12
CA TYR A 192 3.28 12.21 13.37
C TYR A 192 3.11 12.52 11.87
N GLY A 193 1.97 12.17 11.30
CA GLY A 193 1.65 12.54 9.92
C GLY A 193 1.54 14.05 9.73
N ALA A 194 1.00 14.76 10.72
CA ALA A 194 0.94 16.22 10.70
C ALA A 194 2.33 16.89 10.69
N GLN A 195 3.31 16.28 11.36
CA GLN A 195 4.70 16.77 11.28
C GLN A 195 5.26 16.61 9.87
N MET A 196 5.04 15.43 9.27
CA MET A 196 5.49 15.17 7.90
C MET A 196 4.77 16.05 6.87
N ALA A 197 3.46 16.28 7.03
CA ALA A 197 2.68 17.17 6.16
C ALA A 197 3.18 18.63 6.19
N ARG A 198 3.62 19.10 7.37
CA ARG A 198 4.23 20.43 7.51
C ARG A 198 5.63 20.51 6.88
N LEU A 199 6.39 19.43 6.91
CA LEU A 199 7.75 19.38 6.35
C LEU A 199 7.77 19.16 4.83
N ALA A 200 6.80 18.41 4.30
CA ALA A 200 6.78 18.03 2.89
C ALA A 200 6.95 19.21 1.91
N PRO A 201 6.38 20.40 2.12
CA PRO A 201 6.60 21.55 1.23
C PRO A 201 8.02 22.15 1.25
N ALA A 202 8.93 21.63 2.09
CA ALA A 202 10.30 22.15 2.17
C ALA A 202 11.19 21.73 0.99
N LEU A 203 10.83 20.69 0.22
CA LEU A 203 11.52 20.36 -1.02
C LEU A 203 10.96 21.22 -2.16
N PRO A 204 11.83 21.88 -2.96
CA PRO A 204 11.41 22.87 -3.96
C PRO A 204 10.54 22.30 -5.09
N ASP A 205 10.84 21.10 -5.57
CA ASP A 205 10.09 20.48 -6.66
C ASP A 205 10.10 18.94 -6.60
N SER A 206 9.36 18.31 -7.53
CA SER A 206 9.25 16.87 -7.63
C SER A 206 10.57 16.16 -7.99
N ASN A 207 11.52 16.85 -8.67
CA ASN A 207 12.81 16.27 -9.00
C ASN A 207 13.66 16.15 -7.73
N ASP A 208 13.54 17.11 -6.81
CA ASP A 208 14.26 17.05 -5.54
C ASP A 208 13.76 15.90 -4.66
N VAL A 209 12.46 15.62 -4.69
CA VAL A 209 11.88 14.41 -4.05
C VAL A 209 12.47 13.13 -4.65
N ASN A 210 12.54 13.05 -5.98
CA ASN A 210 13.14 11.90 -6.68
C ASN A 210 14.62 11.73 -6.34
N ASP A 211 15.37 12.83 -6.19
CA ASP A 211 16.77 12.80 -5.81
C ASP A 211 16.97 12.27 -4.38
N VAL A 212 16.14 12.74 -3.44
CA VAL A 212 16.14 12.22 -2.07
C VAL A 212 15.83 10.72 -2.05
N ILE A 213 14.85 10.27 -2.82
CA ILE A 213 14.51 8.84 -2.93
C ILE A 213 15.66 8.05 -3.57
N ALA A 214 16.32 8.60 -4.60
CA ALA A 214 17.48 7.98 -5.22
C ALA A 214 18.65 7.83 -4.23
N TYR A 215 18.88 8.82 -3.36
CA TYR A 215 19.86 8.70 -2.29
C TYR A 215 19.46 7.62 -1.27
N ILE A 216 18.21 7.62 -0.78
CA ILE A 216 17.70 6.61 0.16
C ILE A 216 17.90 5.20 -0.39
N ALA A 217 17.71 5.01 -1.70
CA ALA A 217 17.88 3.73 -2.36
C ALA A 217 19.33 3.20 -2.34
N THR A 218 20.33 4.07 -2.12
CA THR A 218 21.74 3.68 -1.94
C THR A 218 22.04 3.16 -0.55
N LEU A 219 21.19 3.47 0.43
CA LEU A 219 21.41 3.10 1.83
C LEU A 219 21.08 1.62 2.09
N PRO A 220 21.79 0.98 3.03
CA PRO A 220 21.48 -0.39 3.40
C PRO A 220 20.09 -0.47 4.02
N PRO A 221 19.29 -1.51 3.68
CA PRO A 221 17.96 -1.66 4.25
C PRO A 221 18.03 -1.86 5.77
N ARG A 222 16.90 -1.68 6.45
CA ARG A 222 16.79 -1.89 7.90
C ARG A 222 17.03 -3.36 8.27
N ARG A 223 16.53 -4.26 7.42
CA ARG A 223 16.70 -5.72 7.56
C ARG A 223 17.44 -6.27 6.34
N PRO A 224 18.33 -7.25 6.53
CA PRO A 224 19.07 -7.87 5.44
C PRO A 224 18.17 -8.67 4.48
#